data_7382c196eeba86c379b60705ca8a80e2
#
_entry.id   7382c196eeba86c379b60705ca8a80e2
#
_cell.length_a   1.000
_cell.length_b   1.000
_cell.length_c   1.000
_cell.angle_alpha   90.00
_cell.angle_beta   90.00
_cell.angle_gamma   90.00
#
_symmetry.space_group_name_H-M   'P 1'
#
loop_
_entity.id
_entity.type
_entity.pdbx_description
1 polymer ?
#
loop_
_entity_poly.entity_id
_entity_poly.type
_entity_poly.pdbx_seq_one_letter_code
_entity_poly.pdbx_strand_id
1 'polypeptide(L)'
;KYANDPSHGRFDIPHAVIYLSYDFGKGWLMSSEIEFEHTGTGCAQEKEFSEGGEWEQEIEKGGEVELEQFWIQKTFCKEFNVRVGHIIVPVGLLNTHHEPLNFFTVYRPEGEGTILPSTWHDTGFSLWGRSGDFRYELQMIAGRDAFQFNRENWVQNGAGSSAEFKVANKYGFAARVDNYTIPG
;
A
#
# COMPACT_ATOMS: atom_id res chain seq x y z
N LYS A 1 30.50 18.89 -8.45
CA LYS A 1 29.22 19.28 -9.09
C LYS A 1 28.18 19.78 -8.09
N TYR A 2 28.25 19.35 -6.84
CA TYR A 2 27.28 19.70 -5.78
C TYR A 2 27.88 20.58 -4.67
N ALA A 3 29.09 21.09 -4.84
CA ALA A 3 29.81 21.80 -3.80
C ALA A 3 29.09 23.06 -3.25
N ASN A 4 28.16 23.62 -4.03
CA ASN A 4 27.39 24.80 -3.65
C ASN A 4 25.86 24.55 -3.62
N ASP A 5 25.44 23.29 -3.62
CA ASP A 5 24.04 22.93 -3.54
C ASP A 5 23.71 22.56 -2.07
N PRO A 6 22.93 23.38 -1.35
CA PRO A 6 22.59 23.12 0.03
C PRO A 6 21.62 21.95 0.22
N SER A 7 21.03 21.44 -0.87
CA SER A 7 20.06 20.35 -0.82
C SER A 7 20.67 18.95 -0.90
N HIS A 8 21.97 18.83 -1.12
CA HIS A 8 22.64 17.53 -1.17
C HIS A 8 22.96 17.01 0.23
N GLY A 9 22.94 15.71 0.39
CA GLY A 9 23.24 15.06 1.67
C GLY A 9 22.00 14.91 2.56
N ARG A 10 20.99 14.20 2.07
CA ARG A 10 19.80 13.83 2.85
C ARG A 10 20.04 12.49 3.53
N PHE A 11 19.57 12.38 4.76
CA PHE A 11 19.42 11.11 5.46
C PHE A 11 17.94 10.84 5.62
N ASP A 12 17.56 9.58 5.38
CA ASP A 12 16.17 9.16 5.48
C ASP A 12 16.08 7.70 5.91
N ILE A 13 14.98 7.35 6.57
CA ILE A 13 14.53 5.98 6.78
C ILE A 13 13.20 5.86 6.04
N PRO A 14 13.23 5.52 4.74
CA PRO A 14 12.03 5.56 3.91
C PRO A 14 10.96 4.60 4.39
N HIS A 15 11.36 3.44 4.90
CA HIS A 15 10.43 2.40 5.32
C HIS A 15 10.90 1.72 6.61
N ALA A 16 9.99 1.59 7.58
CA ALA A 16 10.17 0.72 8.74
C ALA A 16 8.84 0.00 9.00
N VAL A 17 8.84 -1.32 8.86
CA VAL A 17 7.61 -2.12 8.86
C VAL A 17 7.57 -3.04 10.08
N ILE A 18 6.43 -3.09 10.73
CA ILE A 18 6.15 -3.99 11.87
C ILE A 18 5.06 -4.98 11.46
N TYR A 19 5.42 -6.26 11.46
CA TYR A 19 4.47 -7.36 11.28
C TYR A 19 4.06 -7.96 12.62
N LEU A 20 2.75 -8.08 12.83
CA LEU A 20 2.17 -8.78 13.96
C LEU A 20 1.26 -9.88 13.44
N SER A 21 1.57 -11.12 13.77
CA SER A 21 0.74 -12.26 13.35
C SER A 21 0.45 -13.17 14.52
N TYR A 22 -0.74 -13.77 14.52
CA TYR A 22 -1.14 -14.73 15.54
C TYR A 22 -1.91 -15.90 14.92
N ASP A 23 -1.41 -17.11 15.13
CA ASP A 23 -2.07 -18.36 14.73
C ASP A 23 -2.96 -18.86 15.89
N PHE A 24 -4.27 -18.78 15.70
CA PHE A 24 -5.27 -19.31 16.65
C PHE A 24 -5.43 -20.83 16.56
N GLY A 25 -4.74 -21.48 15.63
CA GLY A 25 -4.90 -22.89 15.35
C GLY A 25 -6.11 -23.19 14.47
N LYS A 26 -6.25 -24.46 14.09
CA LYS A 26 -7.34 -24.96 13.23
C LYS A 26 -7.55 -24.15 11.93
N GLY A 27 -6.46 -23.58 11.38
CA GLY A 27 -6.48 -22.80 10.15
C GLY A 27 -6.96 -21.36 10.31
N TRP A 28 -7.04 -20.82 11.53
CA TRP A 28 -7.31 -19.41 11.77
C TRP A 28 -6.01 -18.66 12.02
N LEU A 29 -5.81 -17.60 11.25
CA LEU A 29 -4.64 -16.74 11.32
C LEU A 29 -5.10 -15.26 11.31
N MET A 30 -4.47 -14.44 12.13
CA MET A 30 -4.55 -12.98 12.06
C MET A 30 -3.20 -12.44 11.63
N SER A 31 -3.17 -11.40 10.83
CA SER A 31 -1.96 -10.64 10.54
C SER A 31 -2.26 -9.16 10.45
N SER A 32 -1.27 -8.36 10.85
CA SER A 32 -1.27 -6.91 10.75
C SER A 32 0.09 -6.46 10.27
N GLU A 33 0.09 -5.42 9.48
CA GLU A 33 1.27 -4.74 8.98
C GLU A 33 1.11 -3.25 9.19
N ILE A 34 2.07 -2.65 9.87
CA ILE A 34 2.11 -1.23 10.17
C ILE A 34 3.39 -0.70 9.57
N GLU A 35 3.28 0.22 8.63
CA GLU A 35 4.41 0.89 8.02
C GLU A 35 4.61 2.29 8.58
N PHE A 36 5.87 2.63 8.78
CA PHE A 36 6.34 3.97 9.12
C PHE A 36 7.17 4.46 7.94
N GLU A 37 6.66 5.43 7.20
CA GLU A 37 7.41 6.08 6.14
C GLU A 37 8.13 7.33 6.66
N HIS A 38 9.32 7.60 6.14
CA HIS A 38 10.13 8.78 6.46
C HIS A 38 10.22 9.09 7.96
N THR A 39 10.58 8.08 8.77
CA THR A 39 10.64 8.14 10.25
C THR A 39 9.29 8.31 10.96
N GLY A 40 8.17 8.10 10.29
CA GLY A 40 6.83 8.16 10.86
C GLY A 40 6.26 9.59 10.93
N THR A 41 5.46 9.87 11.95
CA THR A 41 4.70 11.12 12.08
C THR A 41 5.55 12.33 12.51
N GLY A 42 6.80 12.42 12.06
CA GLY A 42 7.65 13.57 12.29
C GLY A 42 7.10 14.85 11.64
N CYS A 43 7.40 16.00 12.26
CA CYS A 43 7.16 17.30 11.64
C CYS A 43 8.51 17.87 11.19
N ALA A 44 8.61 18.23 9.92
CA ALA A 44 9.67 19.07 9.43
C ALA A 44 9.22 20.53 9.53
N GLN A 45 10.10 21.37 10.06
CA GLN A 45 9.91 22.81 10.04
C GLN A 45 10.69 23.37 8.86
N GLU A 46 9.99 23.83 7.85
CA GLU A 46 10.60 24.48 6.71
C GLU A 46 10.49 25.99 6.87
N LYS A 47 11.55 26.69 6.53
CA LYS A 47 11.57 28.15 6.50
C LYS A 47 11.87 28.57 5.08
N GLU A 48 10.89 29.12 4.43
CA GLU A 48 11.03 29.70 3.10
C GLU A 48 11.05 31.22 3.16
N PHE A 49 11.88 31.81 2.31
CA PHE A 49 11.89 33.24 2.11
C PHE A 49 10.96 33.58 0.96
N SER A 50 9.80 34.14 1.28
CA SER A 50 8.80 34.49 0.27
C SER A 50 9.27 35.61 -0.64
N GLU A 51 8.75 35.67 -1.86
CA GLU A 51 9.06 36.74 -2.83
C GLU A 51 8.69 38.13 -2.32
N GLY A 52 7.84 38.25 -1.30
CA GLY A 52 7.50 39.50 -0.62
C GLY A 52 8.52 39.98 0.41
N GLY A 53 9.61 39.23 0.62
CA GLY A 53 10.64 39.59 1.59
C GLY A 53 10.33 39.20 3.04
N GLU A 54 9.30 38.43 3.25
CA GLU A 54 8.93 37.90 4.57
C GLU A 54 9.36 36.42 4.70
N TRP A 55 9.73 36.03 5.92
CA TRP A 55 10.02 34.64 6.22
C TRP A 55 8.71 33.92 6.54
N GLU A 56 8.39 32.93 5.73
CA GLU A 56 7.31 31.99 6.01
C GLU A 56 7.85 30.75 6.71
N GLN A 57 7.11 30.29 7.68
CA GLN A 57 7.44 29.11 8.44
C GLN A 57 6.31 28.09 8.25
N GLU A 58 6.59 27.07 7.46
CA GLU A 58 5.68 25.95 7.31
C GLU A 58 6.11 24.77 8.18
N ILE A 59 5.13 24.06 8.71
CA ILE A 59 5.32 22.79 9.41
C ILE A 59 4.78 21.73 8.48
N GLU A 60 5.69 21.07 7.78
CA GLU A 60 5.32 19.90 6.99
C GLU A 60 5.32 18.63 7.86
N LYS A 61 4.35 17.77 7.62
CA LYS A 61 4.39 16.40 8.13
C LYS A 61 5.48 15.66 7.37
N GLY A 62 6.54 15.32 8.07
CA GLY A 62 7.71 14.68 7.50
C GLY A 62 7.63 13.15 7.39
N GLY A 63 6.46 12.55 7.50
CA GLY A 63 6.32 11.10 7.40
C GLY A 63 4.90 10.63 7.61
N GLU A 64 4.68 9.34 7.40
CA GLU A 64 3.37 8.71 7.50
C GLU A 64 3.44 7.46 8.37
N VAL A 65 2.33 7.11 9.02
CA VAL A 65 2.12 5.82 9.67
C VAL A 65 0.84 5.24 9.10
N GLU A 66 0.97 4.15 8.39
CA GLU A 66 -0.15 3.46 7.76
C GLU A 66 -0.37 2.07 8.33
N LEU A 67 -1.64 1.68 8.40
CA LEU A 67 -2.04 0.30 8.58
C LEU A 67 -2.25 -0.31 7.20
N GLU A 68 -1.21 -0.89 6.62
CA GLU A 68 -1.29 -1.46 5.27
C GLU A 68 -2.14 -2.72 5.23
N GLN A 69 -2.07 -3.54 6.28
CA GLN A 69 -2.88 -4.74 6.39
C GLN A 69 -3.35 -4.97 7.83
N PHE A 70 -4.59 -5.41 7.96
CA PHE A 70 -5.13 -5.98 9.19
C PHE A 70 -6.28 -6.93 8.84
N TRP A 71 -6.04 -8.22 8.94
CA TRP A 71 -7.01 -9.20 8.49
C TRP A 71 -7.01 -10.47 9.33
N ILE A 72 -8.12 -11.18 9.26
CA ILE A 72 -8.28 -12.55 9.76
C ILE A 72 -8.52 -13.47 8.56
N GLN A 73 -7.85 -14.61 8.57
CA GLN A 73 -7.96 -15.63 7.53
C GLN A 73 -8.44 -16.95 8.12
N LYS A 74 -9.30 -17.62 7.38
CA LYS A 74 -9.64 -19.04 7.58
C LYS A 74 -9.14 -19.86 6.42
N THR A 75 -8.24 -20.78 6.71
CA THR A 75 -7.79 -21.82 5.77
C THR A 75 -8.68 -23.03 5.94
N PHE A 76 -9.38 -23.44 4.89
CA PHE A 76 -10.18 -24.67 4.83
C PHE A 76 -9.39 -25.81 4.19
N CYS A 77 -8.77 -25.54 3.05
CA CYS A 77 -7.89 -26.45 2.32
C CYS A 77 -6.91 -25.65 1.46
N LYS A 78 -6.03 -26.33 0.74
CA LYS A 78 -5.10 -25.68 -0.18
C LYS A 78 -5.78 -24.86 -1.28
N GLU A 79 -6.91 -25.35 -1.74
CA GLU A 79 -7.67 -24.78 -2.84
C GLU A 79 -8.64 -23.69 -2.39
N PHE A 80 -9.00 -23.62 -1.09
CA PHE A 80 -10.01 -22.70 -0.62
C PHE A 80 -9.66 -22.08 0.71
N ASN A 81 -9.49 -20.76 0.70
CA ASN A 81 -9.20 -19.92 1.84
C ASN A 81 -10.03 -18.64 1.78
N VAL A 82 -10.39 -18.12 2.93
CA VAL A 82 -11.12 -16.86 3.06
C VAL A 82 -10.34 -15.92 3.93
N ARG A 83 -10.18 -14.67 3.49
CA ARG A 83 -9.57 -13.60 4.26
C ARG A 83 -10.53 -12.42 4.33
N VAL A 84 -10.63 -11.78 5.49
CA VAL A 84 -11.52 -10.64 5.74
C VAL A 84 -10.77 -9.59 6.53
N GLY A 85 -10.92 -8.33 6.15
CA GLY A 85 -10.31 -7.19 6.83
C GLY A 85 -9.76 -6.17 5.85
N HIS A 86 -8.72 -5.47 6.27
CA HIS A 86 -7.95 -4.55 5.43
C HIS A 86 -6.86 -5.36 4.74
N ILE A 87 -6.90 -5.43 3.43
CA ILE A 87 -6.13 -6.39 2.62
C ILE A 87 -5.49 -5.72 1.42
N ILE A 88 -4.34 -6.24 1.01
CA ILE A 88 -3.69 -5.81 -0.23
C ILE A 88 -4.51 -6.24 -1.44
N VAL A 89 -4.74 -5.31 -2.35
CA VAL A 89 -5.47 -5.56 -3.60
C VAL A 89 -4.51 -6.20 -4.61
N PRO A 90 -4.82 -7.38 -5.18
CA PRO A 90 -3.87 -8.16 -5.97
C PRO A 90 -3.74 -7.65 -7.42
N VAL A 91 -3.69 -6.35 -7.62
CA VAL A 91 -3.53 -5.68 -8.91
C VAL A 91 -2.12 -5.11 -9.02
N GLY A 92 -1.49 -5.31 -10.17
CA GLY A 92 -0.10 -4.93 -10.38
C GLY A 92 0.90 -5.97 -9.88
N LEU A 93 2.14 -5.84 -10.30
CA LEU A 93 3.23 -6.73 -9.87
C LEU A 93 3.84 -6.24 -8.56
N LEU A 94 4.14 -4.96 -8.48
CA LEU A 94 4.78 -4.36 -7.31
C LEU A 94 3.84 -4.32 -6.11
N ASN A 95 2.55 -4.08 -6.33
CA ASN A 95 1.59 -4.00 -5.23
C ASN A 95 1.48 -5.31 -4.44
N THR A 96 1.60 -6.45 -5.09
CA THR A 96 1.61 -7.75 -4.41
C THR A 96 2.97 -8.13 -3.82
N HIS A 97 4.01 -7.38 -4.14
CA HIS A 97 5.39 -7.55 -3.66
C HIS A 97 5.92 -6.21 -3.12
N HIS A 98 5.06 -5.48 -2.41
CA HIS A 98 5.29 -4.11 -1.96
C HIS A 98 6.36 -3.96 -0.87
N GLU A 99 6.85 -5.07 -0.37
CA GLU A 99 7.91 -5.09 0.62
C GLU A 99 9.18 -4.38 0.13
N PRO A 100 9.78 -3.49 0.90
CA PRO A 100 10.97 -2.74 0.49
C PRO A 100 12.15 -3.63 0.07
N LEU A 101 12.23 -4.85 0.60
CA LEU A 101 13.26 -5.83 0.24
C LEU A 101 13.12 -6.36 -1.19
N ASN A 102 11.97 -6.18 -1.82
CA ASN A 102 11.71 -6.56 -3.21
C ASN A 102 12.06 -5.44 -4.20
N PHE A 103 12.42 -4.26 -3.73
CA PHE A 103 12.77 -3.15 -4.59
C PHE A 103 14.23 -3.23 -5.06
N PHE A 104 14.48 -2.75 -6.29
CA PHE A 104 15.85 -2.59 -6.80
C PHE A 104 16.55 -1.35 -6.25
N THR A 105 15.78 -0.43 -5.66
CA THR A 105 16.22 0.86 -5.14
C THR A 105 15.74 1.01 -3.70
N VAL A 106 16.20 2.06 -3.03
CA VAL A 106 15.74 2.40 -1.67
C VAL A 106 14.27 2.81 -1.66
N TYR A 107 13.80 3.40 -2.75
CA TYR A 107 12.42 3.84 -2.91
C TYR A 107 11.64 2.90 -3.84
N ARG A 108 10.33 2.89 -3.68
CA ARG A 108 9.38 2.16 -4.54
C ARG A 108 9.54 2.60 -5.99
N PRO A 109 9.54 1.68 -6.96
CA PRO A 109 9.58 2.02 -8.38
C PRO A 109 8.34 2.84 -8.80
N GLU A 110 8.55 3.95 -9.49
CA GLU A 110 7.50 4.91 -9.84
C GLU A 110 6.46 4.39 -10.86
N GLY A 111 6.80 3.37 -11.66
CA GLY A 111 5.98 2.95 -12.79
C GLY A 111 4.53 2.55 -12.43
N GLU A 112 4.35 1.63 -11.48
CA GLU A 112 3.01 1.29 -11.00
C GLU A 112 2.42 2.39 -10.14
N GLY A 113 3.21 3.05 -9.31
CA GLY A 113 2.77 4.12 -8.40
C GLY A 113 2.19 5.34 -9.11
N THR A 114 2.47 5.53 -10.41
CA THR A 114 1.85 6.60 -11.21
C THR A 114 0.39 6.30 -11.58
N ILE A 115 0.05 5.02 -11.75
CA ILE A 115 -1.27 4.61 -12.26
C ILE A 115 -2.14 3.91 -11.21
N LEU A 116 -1.51 3.34 -10.18
CA LEU A 116 -2.15 2.64 -9.07
C LEU A 116 -1.76 3.31 -7.75
N PRO A 117 -2.56 3.16 -6.70
CA PRO A 117 -2.11 3.55 -5.37
C PRO A 117 -0.86 2.78 -4.96
N SER A 118 -0.05 3.42 -4.18
CA SER A 118 1.20 2.88 -3.65
C SER A 118 1.13 2.96 -2.11
N THR A 119 0.91 1.93 -1.35
CA THR A 119 0.44 0.58 -1.68
C THR A 119 -1.08 0.57 -1.86
N TRP A 120 -1.63 -0.23 -2.79
CA TRP A 120 -3.10 -0.36 -2.89
C TRP A 120 -3.59 -1.43 -1.93
N HIS A 121 -4.19 -1.00 -0.86
CA HIS A 121 -4.93 -1.82 0.11
C HIS A 121 -6.36 -1.31 0.26
N ASP A 122 -7.28 -2.16 0.67
CA ASP A 122 -8.67 -1.78 0.89
C ASP A 122 -9.36 -2.76 1.85
N THR A 123 -10.49 -2.33 2.41
CA THR A 123 -11.28 -3.17 3.31
C THR A 123 -12.26 -4.03 2.52
N GLY A 124 -12.26 -5.31 2.80
CA GLY A 124 -13.11 -6.25 2.08
C GLY A 124 -12.85 -7.71 2.48
N PHE A 125 -13.13 -8.58 1.54
CA PHE A 125 -12.81 -10.00 1.69
C PHE A 125 -12.17 -10.56 0.43
N SER A 126 -11.37 -11.59 0.61
CA SER A 126 -10.66 -12.33 -0.42
C SER A 126 -10.99 -13.81 -0.33
N LEU A 127 -11.28 -14.42 -1.47
CA LEU A 127 -11.30 -15.85 -1.69
C LEU A 127 -10.06 -16.21 -2.48
N TRP A 128 -9.22 -17.09 -1.96
CA TRP A 128 -8.00 -17.47 -2.65
C TRP A 128 -7.65 -18.93 -2.46
N GLY A 129 -6.85 -19.46 -3.36
CA GLY A 129 -6.39 -20.82 -3.28
C GLY A 129 -5.31 -21.16 -4.30
N ARG A 130 -4.84 -22.40 -4.22
CA ARG A 130 -3.89 -22.99 -5.16
C ARG A 130 -4.37 -24.35 -5.65
N SER A 131 -4.29 -24.53 -6.96
CA SER A 131 -4.59 -25.84 -7.58
C SER A 131 -3.49 -26.14 -8.61
N GLY A 132 -2.72 -27.20 -8.39
CA GLY A 132 -1.53 -27.46 -9.19
C GLY A 132 -0.54 -26.29 -9.13
N ASP A 133 -0.16 -25.79 -10.29
CA ASP A 133 0.74 -24.67 -10.47
C ASP A 133 0.03 -23.31 -10.56
N PHE A 134 -1.27 -23.30 -10.34
CA PHE A 134 -2.04 -22.05 -10.36
C PHE A 134 -2.35 -21.57 -8.95
N ARG A 135 -2.17 -20.27 -8.71
CA ARG A 135 -2.73 -19.53 -7.59
C ARG A 135 -3.81 -18.59 -8.14
N TYR A 136 -4.91 -18.51 -7.47
CA TYR A 136 -6.00 -17.59 -7.82
C TYR A 136 -6.49 -16.85 -6.60
N GLU A 137 -6.95 -15.64 -6.83
CA GLU A 137 -7.51 -14.77 -5.81
C GLU A 137 -8.63 -13.93 -6.43
N LEU A 138 -9.75 -13.84 -5.71
CA LEU A 138 -10.89 -12.99 -6.03
C LEU A 138 -11.22 -12.15 -4.80
N GLN A 139 -11.26 -10.85 -4.97
CA GLN A 139 -11.59 -9.93 -3.90
C GLN A 139 -12.85 -9.14 -4.20
N MET A 140 -13.63 -8.86 -3.14
CA MET A 140 -14.62 -7.81 -3.10
C MET A 140 -14.19 -6.80 -2.03
N ILE A 141 -14.04 -5.54 -2.43
CA ILE A 141 -13.49 -4.47 -1.62
C ILE A 141 -14.44 -3.27 -1.58
N ALA A 142 -14.25 -2.34 -0.67
CA ALA A 142 -15.06 -1.13 -0.55
C ALA A 142 -15.04 -0.28 -1.82
N GLY A 143 -13.96 -0.40 -2.63
CA GLY A 143 -13.87 0.26 -3.92
C GLY A 143 -13.36 1.70 -3.81
N ARG A 144 -13.29 2.34 -4.97
CA ARG A 144 -12.63 3.62 -5.16
C ARG A 144 -13.62 4.67 -5.64
N ASP A 145 -13.29 5.93 -5.41
CA ASP A 145 -14.04 7.04 -5.95
C ASP A 145 -13.66 7.31 -7.42
N ALA A 146 -14.50 6.83 -8.33
CA ALA A 146 -14.27 6.99 -9.76
C ALA A 146 -14.35 8.45 -10.24
N PHE A 147 -14.92 9.36 -9.46
CA PHE A 147 -14.96 10.79 -9.81
C PHE A 147 -13.59 11.45 -9.69
N GLN A 148 -12.67 10.83 -8.97
CA GLN A 148 -11.29 11.30 -8.85
C GLN A 148 -10.35 10.67 -9.87
N PHE A 149 -10.82 9.75 -10.70
CA PHE A 149 -10.02 9.19 -11.78
C PHE A 149 -9.75 10.26 -12.84
N ASN A 150 -8.52 10.31 -13.29
CA ASN A 150 -8.12 11.29 -14.29
C ASN A 150 -7.17 10.67 -15.32
N ARG A 151 -6.88 11.42 -16.38
CA ARG A 151 -6.06 10.95 -17.49
C ARG A 151 -4.57 10.86 -17.14
N GLU A 152 -4.11 11.60 -16.15
CA GLU A 152 -2.71 11.72 -15.77
C GLU A 152 -2.32 10.63 -14.77
N ASN A 153 -3.16 10.40 -13.76
CA ASN A 153 -2.90 9.49 -12.65
C ASN A 153 -3.83 8.27 -12.63
N TRP A 154 -4.63 8.07 -13.68
CA TRP A 154 -5.52 6.93 -13.85
C TRP A 154 -6.40 6.70 -12.61
N VAL A 155 -6.19 5.58 -11.91
CA VAL A 155 -6.98 5.22 -10.73
C VAL A 155 -6.30 5.57 -9.40
N GLN A 156 -5.07 6.08 -9.43
CA GLN A 156 -4.30 6.41 -8.22
C GLN A 156 -5.07 7.35 -7.30
N ASN A 157 -5.55 8.45 -7.78
CA ASN A 157 -6.24 9.47 -6.98
C ASN A 157 -7.60 9.00 -6.42
N GLY A 158 -8.19 7.97 -7.01
CA GLY A 158 -9.43 7.39 -6.48
C GLY A 158 -9.25 6.61 -5.17
N ALA A 159 -8.01 6.38 -4.73
CA ALA A 159 -7.68 5.70 -3.49
C ALA A 159 -8.03 6.49 -2.23
N GLY A 160 -8.07 7.78 -2.35
CA GLY A 160 -8.08 8.73 -1.25
C GLY A 160 -9.35 8.83 -0.42
N SER A 161 -10.15 7.81 -0.32
CA SER A 161 -11.13 7.81 0.73
C SER A 161 -10.46 7.32 2.00
N SER A 162 -10.22 8.22 2.92
CA SER A 162 -9.91 7.90 4.30
C SER A 162 -10.76 6.73 4.78
N ALA A 163 -10.22 5.89 5.62
CA ALA A 163 -10.91 4.75 6.22
C ALA A 163 -12.14 5.18 7.05
N GLU A 164 -12.34 6.47 7.24
CA GLU A 164 -13.47 7.01 7.96
C GLU A 164 -14.75 6.81 7.16
N PHE A 165 -15.58 5.88 7.65
CA PHE A 165 -16.99 5.78 7.29
C PHE A 165 -17.30 5.65 5.79
N LYS A 166 -16.53 4.87 5.05
CA LYS A 166 -16.98 4.44 3.73
C LYS A 166 -18.32 3.76 3.86
N VAL A 167 -19.35 4.43 3.43
CA VAL A 167 -20.64 3.78 3.26
C VAL A 167 -20.44 2.70 2.21
N ALA A 168 -20.52 1.44 2.62
CA ALA A 168 -20.32 0.27 1.75
C ALA A 168 -21.52 0.09 0.79
N ASN A 169 -21.78 1.10 -0.03
CA ASN A 169 -22.83 1.10 -1.06
C ASN A 169 -22.26 0.99 -2.48
N LYS A 170 -20.95 1.00 -2.61
CA LYS A 170 -20.23 0.78 -3.87
C LYS A 170 -19.15 -0.27 -3.60
N TYR A 171 -18.99 -1.21 -4.50
CA TYR A 171 -18.04 -2.30 -4.34
C TYR A 171 -17.09 -2.34 -5.53
N GLY A 172 -15.82 -2.59 -5.23
CA GLY A 172 -14.81 -2.94 -6.21
C GLY A 172 -14.60 -4.46 -6.23
N PHE A 173 -14.21 -4.98 -7.38
CA PHE A 173 -13.81 -6.36 -7.55
C PHE A 173 -12.42 -6.42 -8.14
N ALA A 174 -11.56 -7.26 -7.58
CA ALA A 174 -10.24 -7.54 -8.10
C ALA A 174 -10.07 -9.04 -8.25
N ALA A 175 -9.40 -9.46 -9.31
CA ALA A 175 -9.09 -10.87 -9.54
C ALA A 175 -7.67 -11.02 -10.05
N ARG A 176 -6.98 -12.07 -9.59
CA ARG A 176 -5.64 -12.42 -10.02
C ARG A 176 -5.52 -13.92 -10.20
N VAL A 177 -4.79 -14.31 -11.24
CA VAL A 177 -4.36 -15.69 -11.45
C VAL A 177 -2.87 -15.68 -11.76
N ASP A 178 -2.11 -16.43 -10.98
CA ASP A 178 -0.68 -16.64 -11.18
C ASP A 178 -0.45 -18.06 -11.67
N ASN A 179 0.41 -18.21 -12.67
CA ASN A 179 0.81 -19.50 -13.21
C ASN A 179 2.32 -19.72 -12.95
N TYR A 180 2.66 -20.76 -12.23
CA TYR A 180 4.02 -21.10 -11.85
C TYR A 180 4.62 -22.26 -12.70
N THR A 181 3.97 -22.66 -13.80
CA THR A 181 4.52 -23.68 -14.70
C THR A 181 5.70 -23.18 -15.52
N ILE A 182 5.77 -21.88 -15.75
CA ILE A 182 6.84 -21.25 -16.55
C ILE A 182 7.86 -20.69 -15.56
N PRO A 183 9.10 -21.17 -15.59
CA PRO A 183 10.17 -20.54 -14.80
C PRO A 183 10.37 -19.10 -15.26
N GLY A 184 10.32 -18.17 -14.33
CA GLY A 184 10.60 -16.76 -14.56
C GLY A 184 12.08 -16.46 -14.68
#